data_ae8a38aa8cb83f99b897077d2db05177
#
_entry.id   ae8a38aa8cb83f99b897077d2db05177
#
_cell.length_a   1.000
_cell.length_b   1.000
_cell.length_c   1.000
_cell.angle_alpha   90.00
_cell.angle_beta   90.00
_cell.angle_gamma   90.00
#
_symmetry.space_group_name_H-M   'P 1'
#
loop_
_entity.id
_entity.type
_entity.pdbx_description
1 polymer ?
#
loop_
_entity_poly.entity_id
_entity_poly.type
_entity_poly.pdbx_seq_one_letter_code
_entity_poly.pdbx_strand_id
1 'polypeptide(L)'
;MKSHLFFILFFCLIVSSFSALSGGWKRGSFKENDVFIENAFRKAFEIYSEENHYAELDYLQRLTIYRQMVNGINYRMCFIDLKSYVNVVQEYIIAGPSFGQNTKDPAFNFFEKNTYTAKSENISVNDKRYPRIQNTLFGYLKKFDENILFINKIEVVETPFDYFYIIEAQGEKKEHTYVVGQSKENSDEYEGYGILK
;
A
#
# COMPACT_ATOMS: atom_id res chain seq x y z
N MET A 1 28.05 -16.31 -42.33
CA MET A 1 27.56 -16.93 -41.06
C MET A 1 28.04 -16.24 -39.77
N LYS A 2 29.23 -15.64 -39.69
CA LYS A 2 29.74 -15.00 -38.43
C LYS A 2 29.03 -13.68 -38.05
N SER A 3 28.48 -12.95 -39.02
CA SER A 3 27.81 -11.64 -38.79
C SER A 3 26.46 -11.77 -38.08
N HIS A 4 25.67 -12.81 -38.39
CA HIS A 4 24.35 -12.98 -37.76
C HIS A 4 24.43 -13.40 -36.29
N LEU A 5 25.47 -14.17 -35.92
CA LEU A 5 25.67 -14.56 -34.51
C LEU A 5 26.04 -13.38 -33.63
N PHE A 6 26.81 -12.43 -34.16
CA PHE A 6 27.17 -11.19 -33.44
C PHE A 6 25.97 -10.28 -33.21
N PHE A 7 25.06 -10.20 -34.20
CA PHE A 7 23.83 -9.41 -34.10
C PHE A 7 22.86 -9.99 -33.05
N ILE A 8 22.72 -11.33 -33.00
CA ILE A 8 21.86 -12.01 -32.03
C ILE A 8 22.42 -11.84 -30.62
N LEU A 9 23.74 -12.01 -30.42
CA LEU A 9 24.40 -11.80 -29.14
C LEU A 9 24.29 -10.34 -28.64
N PHE A 10 24.43 -9.38 -29.54
CA PHE A 10 24.31 -7.96 -29.24
C PHE A 10 22.87 -7.58 -28.89
N PHE A 11 21.88 -8.14 -29.59
CA PHE A 11 20.46 -7.95 -29.29
C PHE A 11 20.06 -8.59 -27.95
N CYS A 12 20.57 -9.79 -27.65
CA CYS A 12 20.36 -10.45 -26.34
C CYS A 12 20.99 -9.64 -25.19
N LEU A 13 22.17 -9.04 -25.38
CA LEU A 13 22.82 -8.18 -24.41
C LEU A 13 22.04 -6.88 -24.18
N ILE A 14 21.47 -6.27 -25.21
CA ILE A 14 20.63 -5.08 -25.09
C ILE A 14 19.34 -5.42 -24.36
N VAL A 15 18.66 -6.51 -24.73
CA VAL A 15 17.40 -6.95 -24.08
C VAL A 15 17.65 -7.33 -22.64
N SER A 16 18.77 -8.03 -22.32
CA SER A 16 19.12 -8.34 -20.93
C SER A 16 19.51 -7.08 -20.12
N SER A 17 20.09 -6.06 -20.75
CA SER A 17 20.41 -4.78 -20.11
C SER A 17 19.13 -3.97 -19.79
N PHE A 18 18.12 -4.03 -20.65
CA PHE A 18 16.82 -3.38 -20.41
C PHE A 18 16.02 -4.08 -19.28
N SER A 19 16.08 -5.42 -19.21
CA SER A 19 15.44 -6.14 -18.11
C SER A 19 16.15 -5.96 -16.76
N ALA A 20 17.45 -5.66 -16.77
CA ALA A 20 18.22 -5.34 -15.56
C ALA A 20 17.96 -3.91 -15.03
N LEU A 21 17.37 -3.01 -15.83
CA LEU A 21 17.02 -1.65 -15.44
C LEU A 21 15.60 -1.53 -14.84
N SER A 22 14.74 -2.53 -15.01
CA SER A 22 13.45 -2.57 -14.32
C SER A 22 13.65 -3.19 -12.93
N GLY A 23 13.96 -2.37 -11.95
CA GLY A 23 14.03 -2.78 -10.54
C GLY A 23 12.69 -3.38 -10.10
N GLY A 24 12.72 -4.42 -9.26
CA GLY A 24 11.52 -4.92 -8.58
C GLY A 24 10.88 -3.84 -7.72
N TRP A 25 9.64 -4.06 -7.30
CA TRP A 25 8.97 -3.20 -6.35
C TRP A 25 9.70 -3.21 -5.01
N LYS A 26 10.00 -2.03 -4.47
CA LYS A 26 10.63 -1.86 -3.15
C LYS A 26 9.68 -1.09 -2.24
N ARG A 27 9.49 -1.58 -1.03
CA ARG A 27 8.69 -0.89 -0.02
C ARG A 27 9.30 0.46 0.32
N GLY A 28 8.48 1.50 0.37
CA GLY A 28 8.78 2.84 0.81
C GLY A 28 8.00 3.19 2.08
N SER A 29 8.05 4.45 2.48
CA SER A 29 7.30 4.95 3.64
C SER A 29 6.62 6.27 3.32
N PHE A 30 5.34 6.41 3.68
CA PHE A 30 4.63 7.70 3.66
C PHE A 30 5.14 8.69 4.73
N LYS A 31 5.97 8.24 5.67
CA LYS A 31 6.58 9.09 6.70
C LYS A 31 7.78 9.89 6.16
N GLU A 32 8.27 9.54 4.98
CA GLU A 32 9.26 10.35 4.29
C GLU A 32 8.57 11.63 3.79
N ASN A 33 9.18 12.80 4.07
CA ASN A 33 8.73 14.08 3.51
C ASN A 33 9.13 14.16 2.01
N ASP A 34 8.63 13.23 1.22
CA ASP A 34 8.92 13.10 -0.20
C ASP A 34 7.77 13.71 -1.00
N VAL A 35 8.05 14.85 -1.62
CA VAL A 35 7.09 15.58 -2.46
C VAL A 35 6.55 14.72 -3.60
N PHE A 36 7.36 13.81 -4.13
CA PHE A 36 6.92 12.93 -5.22
C PHE A 36 5.92 11.87 -4.73
N ILE A 37 6.11 11.34 -3.53
CA ILE A 37 5.14 10.43 -2.89
C ILE A 37 3.81 11.17 -2.67
N GLU A 38 3.87 12.38 -2.13
CA GLU A 38 2.66 13.18 -1.88
C GLU A 38 1.92 13.52 -3.19
N ASN A 39 2.62 13.91 -4.23
CA ASN A 39 2.02 14.20 -5.52
C ASN A 39 1.42 12.94 -6.18
N ALA A 40 2.11 11.80 -6.07
CA ALA A 40 1.58 10.52 -6.55
C ALA A 40 0.30 10.13 -5.80
N PHE A 41 0.26 10.34 -4.47
CA PHE A 41 -0.93 10.08 -3.67
C PHE A 41 -2.09 11.02 -4.02
N ARG A 42 -1.82 12.32 -4.21
CA ARG A 42 -2.82 13.28 -4.67
C ARG A 42 -3.41 12.88 -6.02
N LYS A 43 -2.57 12.39 -6.93
CA LYS A 43 -3.05 11.88 -8.24
C LYS A 43 -3.94 10.65 -8.08
N ALA A 44 -3.58 9.72 -7.20
CA ALA A 44 -4.43 8.57 -6.89
C ALA A 44 -5.78 9.02 -6.29
N PHE A 45 -5.77 10.01 -5.38
CA PHE A 45 -6.97 10.57 -4.79
C PHE A 45 -7.87 11.27 -5.81
N GLU A 46 -7.31 12.07 -6.73
CA GLU A 46 -8.08 12.70 -7.82
C GLU A 46 -8.91 11.65 -8.56
N ILE A 47 -8.27 10.57 -9.00
CA ILE A 47 -8.94 9.49 -9.74
C ILE A 47 -10.00 8.78 -8.87
N TYR A 48 -9.66 8.50 -7.61
CA TYR A 48 -10.58 7.89 -6.67
C TYR A 48 -11.82 8.76 -6.43
N SER A 49 -11.66 10.07 -6.28
CA SER A 49 -12.74 11.02 -6.03
C SER A 49 -13.65 11.25 -7.25
N GLU A 50 -13.16 11.09 -8.47
CA GLU A 50 -13.99 11.13 -9.68
C GLU A 50 -15.05 10.02 -9.69
N GLU A 51 -14.70 8.84 -9.16
CA GLU A 51 -15.61 7.70 -9.05
C GLU A 51 -16.45 7.72 -7.76
N ASN A 52 -15.95 8.36 -6.72
CA ASN A 52 -16.51 8.39 -5.38
C ASN A 52 -16.72 9.84 -4.93
N HIS A 53 -17.79 10.46 -5.37
CA HIS A 53 -18.09 11.89 -5.18
C HIS A 53 -18.13 12.39 -3.73
N TYR A 54 -18.18 11.49 -2.75
CA TYR A 54 -18.14 11.81 -1.32
C TYR A 54 -16.78 11.51 -0.69
N ALA A 55 -15.77 11.15 -1.50
CA ALA A 55 -14.42 10.92 -1.01
C ALA A 55 -13.79 12.21 -0.50
N GLU A 56 -13.19 12.15 0.67
CA GLU A 56 -12.47 13.26 1.28
C GLU A 56 -11.04 12.77 1.63
N LEU A 57 -10.03 13.55 1.26
CA LEU A 57 -8.62 13.17 1.44
C LEU A 57 -8.27 12.84 2.90
N ASP A 58 -8.88 13.57 3.85
CA ASP A 58 -8.65 13.40 5.28
C ASP A 58 -9.20 12.07 5.84
N TYR A 59 -10.09 11.42 5.10
CA TYR A 59 -10.64 10.11 5.45
C TYR A 59 -9.91 8.95 4.76
N LEU A 60 -8.89 9.21 3.94
CA LEU A 60 -8.09 8.17 3.34
C LEU A 60 -6.94 7.74 4.27
N GLN A 61 -7.06 6.57 4.85
CA GLN A 61 -5.96 5.96 5.59
C GLN A 61 -4.94 5.38 4.64
N ARG A 62 -3.78 6.02 4.54
CA ARG A 62 -2.63 5.52 3.79
C ARG A 62 -2.07 4.29 4.49
N LEU A 63 -1.88 3.20 3.74
CA LEU A 63 -1.37 1.93 4.26
C LEU A 63 0.08 1.72 3.83
N THR A 64 0.28 1.23 2.61
CA THR A 64 1.60 0.91 2.10
C THR A 64 1.90 1.64 0.79
N ILE A 65 3.18 1.85 0.55
CA ILE A 65 3.70 2.35 -0.70
C ILE A 65 4.87 1.50 -1.15
N TYR A 66 4.88 1.18 -2.44
CA TYR A 66 6.00 0.54 -3.12
C TYR A 66 6.47 1.42 -4.26
N ARG A 67 7.78 1.41 -4.51
CA ARG A 67 8.42 2.13 -5.62
C ARG A 67 9.08 1.14 -6.56
N GLN A 68 8.99 1.41 -7.85
CA GLN A 68 9.70 0.67 -8.88
C GLN A 68 10.45 1.65 -9.78
N MET A 69 11.75 1.50 -9.89
CA MET A 69 12.56 2.27 -10.82
C MET A 69 12.47 1.67 -12.22
N VAL A 70 11.97 2.48 -13.15
CA VAL A 70 11.90 2.18 -14.58
C VAL A 70 12.53 3.34 -15.36
N ASN A 71 11.88 3.91 -16.35
CA ASN A 71 12.29 5.21 -16.92
C ASN A 71 11.65 6.37 -16.15
N GLY A 72 11.88 6.42 -14.85
CA GLY A 72 11.22 7.24 -13.84
C GLY A 72 10.97 6.41 -12.59
N ILE A 73 10.01 6.80 -11.78
CA ILE A 73 9.60 6.04 -10.60
C ILE A 73 8.10 5.77 -10.66
N ASN A 74 7.70 4.51 -10.67
CA ASN A 74 6.32 4.12 -10.45
C ASN A 74 6.05 3.95 -8.96
N TYR A 75 4.88 4.40 -8.53
CA TYR A 75 4.38 4.31 -7.16
C TYR A 75 3.16 3.39 -7.14
N ARG A 76 3.21 2.35 -6.32
CA ARG A 76 2.06 1.50 -6.01
C ARG A 76 1.64 1.83 -4.58
N MET A 77 0.44 2.32 -4.40
CA MET A 77 -0.05 2.83 -3.13
C MET A 77 -1.34 2.15 -2.74
N CYS A 78 -1.40 1.68 -1.49
CA CYS A 78 -2.61 1.13 -0.89
C CYS A 78 -3.18 2.09 0.14
N PHE A 79 -4.50 2.25 0.14
CA PHE A 79 -5.24 3.01 1.15
C PHE A 79 -6.64 2.43 1.39
N ILE A 80 -7.25 2.85 2.48
CA ILE A 80 -8.66 2.56 2.82
C ILE A 80 -9.40 3.88 2.94
N ASP A 81 -10.61 3.94 2.38
CA ASP A 81 -11.55 5.03 2.63
C ASP A 81 -12.33 4.71 3.92
N LEU A 82 -12.02 5.46 4.96
CA LEU A 82 -12.58 5.28 6.30
C LEU A 82 -14.06 5.66 6.40
N LYS A 83 -14.55 6.41 5.43
CA LYS A 83 -15.94 6.91 5.44
C LYS A 83 -16.90 5.96 4.74
N SER A 84 -16.45 5.33 3.65
CA SER A 84 -17.33 4.64 2.73
C SER A 84 -17.07 3.13 2.61
N TYR A 85 -15.82 2.69 2.72
CA TYR A 85 -15.43 1.32 2.36
C TYR A 85 -14.32 0.76 3.27
N VAL A 86 -14.64 0.61 4.56
CA VAL A 86 -13.68 0.17 5.60
C VAL A 86 -13.06 -1.20 5.31
N ASN A 87 -13.79 -2.08 4.64
CA ASN A 87 -13.38 -3.46 4.36
C ASN A 87 -12.76 -3.63 2.97
N VAL A 88 -12.38 -2.50 2.34
CA VAL A 88 -11.88 -2.48 0.98
C VAL A 88 -10.57 -1.71 0.91
N VAL A 89 -9.51 -2.40 0.51
CA VAL A 89 -8.23 -1.77 0.19
C VAL A 89 -8.23 -1.36 -1.28
N GLN A 90 -8.01 -0.08 -1.52
CA GLN A 90 -7.79 0.48 -2.84
C GLN A 90 -6.29 0.48 -3.13
N GLU A 91 -5.90 0.00 -4.29
CA GLU A 91 -4.52 0.06 -4.78
C GLU A 91 -4.47 0.85 -6.07
N TYR A 92 -3.58 1.83 -6.14
CA TYR A 92 -3.33 2.63 -7.33
C TYR A 92 -1.86 2.57 -7.72
N ILE A 93 -1.61 2.38 -9.03
CA ILE A 93 -0.29 2.47 -9.61
C ILE A 93 -0.22 3.78 -10.39
N ILE A 94 0.67 4.66 -9.95
CA ILE A 94 0.90 5.99 -10.52
C ILE A 94 2.32 6.06 -11.06
N ALA A 95 2.46 6.35 -12.34
CA ALA A 95 3.75 6.62 -12.96
C ALA A 95 4.16 8.07 -12.66
N GLY A 96 5.30 8.26 -12.03
CA GLY A 96 5.92 9.56 -11.83
C GLY A 96 6.67 10.03 -13.08
N PRO A 97 7.25 11.23 -13.02
CA PRO A 97 7.96 11.82 -14.14
C PRO A 97 9.17 10.98 -14.58
N SER A 98 9.44 10.95 -15.88
CA SER A 98 10.63 10.29 -16.41
C SER A 98 11.90 10.99 -15.98
N PHE A 99 13.01 10.24 -15.85
CA PHE A 99 14.30 10.84 -15.54
C PHE A 99 14.73 11.86 -16.59
N GLY A 100 15.27 13.01 -16.15
CA GLY A 100 15.75 14.07 -17.02
C GLY A 100 14.69 15.05 -17.53
N GLN A 101 13.40 14.86 -17.19
CA GLN A 101 12.39 15.89 -17.42
C GLN A 101 12.60 17.08 -16.47
N ASN A 102 12.48 18.31 -17.04
CA ASN A 102 12.61 19.53 -16.25
C ASN A 102 11.35 19.68 -15.35
N THR A 103 11.53 19.48 -14.05
CA THR A 103 10.48 19.15 -13.09
C THR A 103 9.82 20.36 -12.44
N LYS A 104 9.63 21.49 -13.14
CA LYS A 104 8.82 22.58 -12.59
C LYS A 104 7.37 22.15 -12.33
N ASP A 105 6.88 21.19 -13.11
CA ASP A 105 5.54 20.60 -12.95
C ASP A 105 5.59 19.11 -13.35
N PRO A 106 5.97 18.23 -12.42
CA PRO A 106 6.14 16.81 -12.73
C PRO A 106 4.79 16.16 -13.04
N ALA A 107 4.64 15.66 -14.26
CA ALA A 107 3.43 14.94 -14.64
C ALA A 107 3.38 13.57 -13.98
N PHE A 108 2.33 13.32 -13.19
CA PHE A 108 1.98 12.02 -12.65
C PHE A 108 0.83 11.42 -13.46
N ASN A 109 1.02 10.21 -13.96
CA ASN A 109 0.05 9.55 -14.82
C ASN A 109 -0.52 8.30 -14.14
N PHE A 110 -1.83 8.13 -14.26
CA PHE A 110 -2.50 6.91 -13.84
C PHE A 110 -2.09 5.75 -14.75
N PHE A 111 -1.79 4.60 -14.13
CA PHE A 111 -1.43 3.39 -14.85
C PHE A 111 -2.46 2.28 -14.61
N GLU A 112 -2.76 1.96 -13.34
CA GLU A 112 -3.62 0.84 -12.99
C GLU A 112 -4.29 1.07 -11.64
N LYS A 113 -5.47 0.47 -11.46
CA LYS A 113 -6.21 0.43 -10.21
C LYS A 113 -6.66 -0.99 -9.91
N ASN A 114 -6.54 -1.39 -8.65
CA ASN A 114 -7.06 -2.64 -8.13
C ASN A 114 -7.84 -2.41 -6.84
N THR A 115 -8.84 -3.25 -6.60
CA THR A 115 -9.67 -3.20 -5.41
C THR A 115 -9.67 -4.58 -4.75
N TYR A 116 -9.31 -4.63 -3.46
CA TYR A 116 -9.25 -5.86 -2.70
C TYR A 116 -10.24 -5.79 -1.54
N THR A 117 -11.15 -6.76 -1.49
CA THR A 117 -12.18 -6.84 -0.45
C THR A 117 -11.76 -7.82 0.64
N ALA A 118 -12.19 -7.57 1.87
CA ALA A 118 -12.00 -8.50 2.97
C ALA A 118 -12.59 -9.86 2.64
N LYS A 119 -11.80 -10.90 2.86
CA LYS A 119 -12.28 -12.28 2.83
C LYS A 119 -13.04 -12.56 4.13
N SER A 120 -14.06 -13.40 4.06
CA SER A 120 -14.85 -13.82 5.24
C SER A 120 -14.06 -14.70 6.25
N GLU A 121 -12.75 -14.74 6.13
CA GLU A 121 -11.86 -15.45 7.05
C GLU A 121 -11.72 -14.62 8.34
N ASN A 122 -12.35 -15.09 9.42
CA ASN A 122 -12.16 -14.50 10.75
C ASN A 122 -10.93 -15.10 11.43
N ILE A 123 -9.97 -14.25 11.78
CA ILE A 123 -8.81 -14.63 12.58
C ILE A 123 -9.28 -14.85 14.03
N SER A 124 -9.31 -16.09 14.50
CA SER A 124 -9.65 -16.42 15.86
C SER A 124 -8.44 -16.28 16.81
N VAL A 125 -8.68 -16.26 18.11
CA VAL A 125 -7.63 -16.24 19.13
C VAL A 125 -6.66 -17.43 19.06
N ASN A 126 -7.08 -18.53 18.43
CA ASN A 126 -6.26 -19.74 18.24
C ASN A 126 -5.41 -19.67 16.95
N ASP A 127 -5.59 -18.66 16.09
CA ASP A 127 -4.78 -18.48 14.91
C ASP A 127 -3.37 -18.03 15.30
N LYS A 128 -2.35 -18.67 14.69
CA LYS A 128 -0.93 -18.36 14.97
C LYS A 128 -0.55 -16.90 14.68
N ARG A 129 -1.31 -16.20 13.84
CA ARG A 129 -1.13 -14.78 13.49
C ARG A 129 -1.66 -13.84 14.57
N TYR A 130 -2.66 -14.29 15.34
CA TYR A 130 -3.39 -13.46 16.31
C TYR A 130 -2.48 -12.76 17.34
N PRO A 131 -1.52 -13.43 18.00
CA PRO A 131 -0.67 -12.76 19.00
C PRO A 131 0.17 -11.62 18.39
N ARG A 132 0.65 -11.77 17.17
CA ARG A 132 1.44 -10.74 16.51
C ARG A 132 0.58 -9.54 16.10
N ILE A 133 -0.60 -9.79 15.53
CA ILE A 133 -1.58 -8.77 15.19
C ILE A 133 -1.94 -7.97 16.45
N GLN A 134 -2.29 -8.65 17.51
CA GLN A 134 -2.67 -8.05 18.80
C GLN A 134 -1.53 -7.21 19.40
N ASN A 135 -0.31 -7.75 19.44
CA ASN A 135 0.86 -7.03 19.97
C ASN A 135 1.18 -5.78 19.15
N THR A 136 1.05 -5.86 17.84
CA THR A 136 1.26 -4.72 16.95
C THR A 136 0.20 -3.63 17.18
N LEU A 137 -1.07 -4.03 17.30
CA LEU A 137 -2.16 -3.13 17.62
C LEU A 137 -1.93 -2.44 18.97
N PHE A 138 -1.62 -3.19 20.03
CA PHE A 138 -1.35 -2.63 21.35
C PHE A 138 -0.13 -1.71 21.36
N GLY A 139 0.93 -2.06 20.65
CA GLY A 139 2.10 -1.20 20.49
C GLY A 139 1.78 0.11 19.75
N TYR A 140 0.84 0.06 18.80
CA TYR A 140 0.33 1.24 18.10
C TYR A 140 -0.50 2.12 19.05
N LEU A 141 -1.49 1.55 19.73
CA LEU A 141 -2.41 2.25 20.63
C LEU A 141 -1.72 2.94 21.81
N LYS A 142 -0.67 2.31 22.34
CA LYS A 142 0.14 2.89 23.41
C LYS A 142 0.73 4.25 23.06
N LYS A 143 0.95 4.54 21.77
CA LYS A 143 1.45 5.84 21.31
C LYS A 143 0.42 6.97 21.42
N PHE A 144 -0.87 6.61 21.52
CA PHE A 144 -2.00 7.54 21.57
C PHE A 144 -2.73 7.51 22.89
N ASP A 145 -2.20 6.79 23.89
CA ASP A 145 -2.83 6.60 25.22
C ASP A 145 -4.26 6.03 25.10
N GLU A 146 -4.46 5.16 24.13
CA GLU A 146 -5.75 4.48 23.88
C GLU A 146 -5.72 3.05 24.39
N ASN A 147 -6.84 2.63 25.02
CA ASN A 147 -7.05 1.30 25.50
C ASN A 147 -8.23 0.63 24.78
N ILE A 148 -8.04 -0.64 24.43
CA ILE A 148 -9.13 -1.51 24.00
C ILE A 148 -9.40 -2.55 25.08
N LEU A 149 -10.70 -2.88 25.25
CA LEU A 149 -11.15 -3.89 26.22
C LEU A 149 -11.06 -5.28 25.62
N PHE A 150 -11.52 -5.44 24.38
CA PHE A 150 -11.44 -6.71 23.64
C PHE A 150 -11.58 -6.49 22.13
N ILE A 151 -11.11 -7.47 21.37
CA ILE A 151 -11.22 -7.52 19.92
C ILE A 151 -12.47 -8.34 19.57
N ASN A 152 -13.39 -7.74 18.81
CA ASN A 152 -14.62 -8.37 18.37
C ASN A 152 -14.41 -9.25 17.13
N LYS A 153 -13.64 -8.72 16.16
CA LYS A 153 -13.49 -9.34 14.84
C LYS A 153 -12.16 -8.94 14.20
N ILE A 154 -11.58 -9.84 13.43
CA ILE A 154 -10.44 -9.54 12.54
C ILE A 154 -10.76 -10.12 11.18
N GLU A 155 -10.89 -9.25 10.18
CA GLU A 155 -11.02 -9.63 8.77
C GLU A 155 -9.68 -9.46 8.05
N VAL A 156 -9.49 -10.21 6.96
CA VAL A 156 -8.24 -10.19 6.19
C VAL A 156 -8.49 -9.70 4.79
N VAL A 157 -7.79 -8.65 4.39
CA VAL A 157 -7.65 -8.24 2.98
C VAL A 157 -6.28 -8.66 2.48
N GLU A 158 -6.26 -9.42 1.41
CA GLU A 158 -5.02 -9.87 0.78
C GLU A 158 -4.76 -9.10 -0.51
N THR A 159 -3.59 -8.47 -0.59
CA THR A 159 -3.05 -7.84 -1.81
C THR A 159 -1.85 -8.64 -2.35
N PRO A 160 -1.28 -8.33 -3.50
CA PRO A 160 -0.09 -9.00 -3.99
C PRO A 160 1.12 -8.97 -3.05
N PHE A 161 1.28 -7.89 -2.24
CA PHE A 161 2.47 -7.66 -1.43
C PHE A 161 2.22 -7.70 0.08
N ASP A 162 0.96 -7.51 0.51
CA ASP A 162 0.62 -7.36 1.92
C ASP A 162 -0.63 -8.14 2.28
N TYR A 163 -0.76 -8.47 3.58
CA TYR A 163 -2.02 -8.75 4.25
C TYR A 163 -2.40 -7.54 5.10
N PHE A 164 -3.66 -7.12 5.04
CA PHE A 164 -4.21 -6.11 5.92
C PHE A 164 -5.27 -6.76 6.81
N TYR A 165 -5.08 -6.65 8.11
CA TYR A 165 -6.00 -7.14 9.14
C TYR A 165 -6.85 -5.96 9.59
N ILE A 166 -8.14 -6.01 9.29
CA ILE A 166 -9.12 -5.01 9.70
C ILE A 166 -9.73 -5.50 11.01
N ILE A 167 -9.52 -4.75 12.07
CA ILE A 167 -9.77 -5.15 13.44
C ILE A 167 -10.90 -4.29 14.01
N GLU A 168 -12.03 -4.90 14.31
CA GLU A 168 -13.10 -4.28 15.10
C GLU A 168 -12.83 -4.58 16.57
N ALA A 169 -12.71 -3.53 17.39
CA ALA A 169 -12.40 -3.65 18.79
C ALA A 169 -13.21 -2.70 19.66
N GLN A 170 -13.61 -3.16 20.83
CA GLN A 170 -14.32 -2.35 21.81
C GLN A 170 -13.34 -1.54 22.64
N GLY A 171 -13.42 -0.22 22.55
CA GLY A 171 -12.78 0.69 23.47
C GLY A 171 -13.64 0.97 24.71
N GLU A 172 -13.15 1.81 25.61
CA GLU A 172 -13.86 2.14 26.87
C GLU A 172 -15.22 2.81 26.63
N LYS A 173 -15.35 3.61 25.57
CA LYS A 173 -16.56 4.41 25.29
C LYS A 173 -17.31 3.98 24.05
N LYS A 174 -16.63 3.46 23.06
CA LYS A 174 -17.20 3.10 21.76
C LYS A 174 -16.38 2.00 21.06
N GLU A 175 -16.97 1.45 20.02
CA GLU A 175 -16.28 0.56 19.11
C GLU A 175 -15.38 1.33 18.14
N HIS A 176 -14.25 0.76 17.81
CA HIS A 176 -13.27 1.31 16.88
C HIS A 176 -12.82 0.25 15.88
N THR A 177 -12.47 0.70 14.70
CA THR A 177 -11.81 -0.14 13.70
C THR A 177 -10.36 0.30 13.54
N TYR A 178 -9.47 -0.68 13.53
CA TYR A 178 -8.03 -0.49 13.34
C TYR A 178 -7.55 -1.32 12.16
N VAL A 179 -6.39 -0.97 11.62
CA VAL A 179 -5.74 -1.76 10.57
C VAL A 179 -4.33 -2.10 10.99
N VAL A 180 -3.97 -3.37 10.82
CA VAL A 180 -2.60 -3.87 10.95
C VAL A 180 -2.19 -4.47 9.62
N GLY A 181 -1.07 -4.03 9.05
CA GLY A 181 -0.49 -4.58 7.83
C GLY A 181 0.63 -5.56 8.15
N GLN A 182 0.78 -6.57 7.29
CA GLN A 182 1.88 -7.53 7.30
C GLN A 182 2.44 -7.65 5.89
N SER A 183 3.75 -7.44 5.75
CA SER A 183 4.43 -7.66 4.47
C SER A 183 4.50 -9.14 4.13
N LYS A 184 4.23 -9.51 2.87
CA LYS A 184 4.44 -10.89 2.37
C LYS A 184 5.91 -11.18 2.11
N GLU A 185 6.71 -10.16 1.80
CA GLU A 185 8.14 -10.29 1.60
C GLU A 185 8.87 -10.56 2.92
N ASN A 186 8.40 -9.91 4.00
CA ASN A 186 8.91 -10.13 5.34
C ASN A 186 7.75 -10.44 6.31
N SER A 187 7.48 -11.73 6.52
CA SER A 187 6.36 -12.20 7.34
C SER A 187 6.43 -11.80 8.82
N ASP A 188 7.57 -11.30 9.28
CA ASP A 188 7.78 -10.83 10.65
C ASP A 188 7.54 -9.32 10.80
N GLU A 189 7.39 -8.60 9.68
CA GLU A 189 7.14 -7.17 9.66
C GLU A 189 5.64 -6.87 9.71
N TYR A 190 5.22 -6.33 10.87
CA TYR A 190 3.85 -5.87 11.12
C TYR A 190 3.85 -4.37 11.42
N GLU A 191 2.91 -3.63 10.87
CA GLU A 191 2.76 -2.19 11.10
C GLU A 191 1.29 -1.85 11.42
N GLY A 192 1.08 -1.04 12.46
CA GLY A 192 -0.25 -0.53 12.82
C GLY A 192 -0.55 0.78 12.08
N TYR A 193 -1.76 0.88 11.56
CA TYR A 193 -2.28 2.05 10.86
C TYR A 193 -3.56 2.54 11.53
N GLY A 194 -3.71 3.82 11.64
CA GLY A 194 -4.86 4.65 11.98
C GLY A 194 -6.08 4.05 12.66
N ILE A 195 -6.87 4.94 13.19
CA ILE A 195 -8.13 4.64 13.87
C ILE A 195 -9.26 5.14 12.99
N LEU A 196 -10.23 4.30 12.77
CA LEU A 196 -11.54 4.69 12.28
C LEU A 196 -12.35 5.26 13.45
N LYS A 197 -12.70 6.50 13.36
CA LYS A 197 -13.56 7.16 14.35
C LYS A 197 -15.01 6.91 14.08
#